data_dfbff584dde4a7126095dd8544a5df60
#
_entry.id   dfbff584dde4a7126095dd8544a5df60
#
_cell.length_a   1.000
_cell.length_b   1.000
_cell.length_c   1.000
_cell.angle_alpha   90.00
_cell.angle_beta   90.00
_cell.angle_gamma   90.00
#
_symmetry.space_group_name_H-M   'P 1'
#
loop_
_entity.id
_entity.type
_entity.pdbx_description
1 polymer ?
#
loop_
_entity_poly.entity_id
_entity_poly.type
_entity_poly.pdbx_seq_one_letter_code
_entity_poly.pdbx_strand_id
1 'polypeptide(L)'
;IRDRESTGEDPYLNSLFCAAMVRGFQGNSLKDNYAIAACVKHFAGYGAPTAGRDYNTVELSEHTFREFYLPSYQAGIDAGAALVMTSFNTVNGIPATGNKKLMRDILREQMKFDGVLISDWAAIEETIYHGYCADREEAAVRAVEAGVDIDMMTGIYSENLCQMVRDGKIREELIDEACLRILRLKNNLGLFENPYKDADQKKEQEYILCEEHRKLAREAAKKSFVLLKNEEHILPLEQQKKIAFIGPYVDNRNLFGAWSFIADAKDVMTLQEAVQEQYVSENSTFCQGSPMLGADVCLEGFGEQQQQSYTQEQEDHMLREAVQAAKEADIVVLAIGEDRLQSGEATSNANIRIPEVQEALLDRIAEVNQNIVVVLFSGRPLDIREINKKAKAILQVWLPGTEGARAIADTLFGKYNPSGKLPMSFPYCVGQVPVHYNEYSTGRPHIEGKDKDRFRSKYLDIPNEPLYPFGYGLSYTT
;
A
#
# COMPACT_ATOMS: atom_id res chain seq x y z
N ILE A 1 4.03 0.15 7.60
CA ILE A 1 2.77 -0.45 7.98
C ILE A 1 2.04 -0.79 6.69
N ARG A 2 0.87 -1.39 6.69
CA ARG A 2 0.12 -1.82 5.48
C ARG A 2 -0.27 -0.67 4.53
N ASP A 3 0.68 0.15 4.13
CA ASP A 3 0.45 1.33 3.29
C ASP A 3 -0.15 0.97 1.93
N ARG A 4 0.14 -0.23 1.41
CA ARG A 4 -0.41 -0.73 0.14
C ARG A 4 -1.90 -1.07 0.18
N GLU A 5 -2.46 -1.22 1.37
CA GLU A 5 -3.88 -1.48 1.59
C GLU A 5 -4.64 -0.24 2.05
N SER A 6 -3.98 0.92 2.06
CA SER A 6 -4.52 2.20 2.45
C SER A 6 -4.52 3.18 1.28
N THR A 7 -5.52 4.05 1.22
CA THR A 7 -5.62 5.12 0.23
C THR A 7 -5.08 6.46 0.75
N GLY A 8 -4.36 6.46 1.89
CA GLY A 8 -3.67 7.63 2.40
C GLY A 8 -4.01 7.99 3.85
N GLU A 9 -3.55 9.17 4.29
CA GLU A 9 -3.68 9.63 5.67
C GLU A 9 -5.00 10.35 5.97
N ASP A 10 -5.75 10.75 4.93
CA ASP A 10 -6.97 11.53 5.08
C ASP A 10 -8.23 10.65 5.22
N PRO A 11 -8.95 10.68 6.36
CA PRO A 11 -10.16 9.89 6.57
C PRO A 11 -11.28 10.21 5.56
N TYR A 12 -11.40 11.46 5.10
CA TYR A 12 -12.41 11.84 4.12
C TYR A 12 -12.12 11.25 2.74
N LEU A 13 -10.89 11.38 2.25
CA LEU A 13 -10.47 10.79 0.98
C LEU A 13 -10.59 9.26 1.02
N ASN A 14 -10.16 8.62 2.11
CA ASN A 14 -10.34 7.20 2.33
C ASN A 14 -11.82 6.79 2.28
N SER A 15 -12.71 7.59 2.85
CA SER A 15 -14.15 7.33 2.82
C SER A 15 -14.71 7.36 1.40
N LEU A 16 -14.27 8.31 0.57
CA LEU A 16 -14.67 8.40 -0.83
C LEU A 16 -14.19 7.18 -1.63
N PHE A 17 -12.93 6.78 -1.47
CA PHE A 17 -12.39 5.59 -2.14
C PHE A 17 -13.07 4.31 -1.68
N CYS A 18 -13.24 4.11 -0.37
CA CYS A 18 -13.89 2.94 0.20
C CYS A 18 -15.32 2.78 -0.37
N ALA A 19 -16.12 3.84 -0.33
CA ALA A 19 -17.47 3.82 -0.89
C ALA A 19 -17.49 3.56 -2.41
N ALA A 20 -16.55 4.14 -3.15
CA ALA A 20 -16.44 3.91 -4.60
C ALA A 20 -16.05 2.46 -4.92
N MET A 21 -15.10 1.89 -4.18
CA MET A 21 -14.67 0.50 -4.35
C MET A 21 -15.80 -0.48 -4.02
N VAL A 22 -16.52 -0.28 -2.92
CA VAL A 22 -17.68 -1.11 -2.56
C VAL A 22 -18.72 -1.12 -3.70
N ARG A 23 -19.08 0.05 -4.21
CA ARG A 23 -20.03 0.15 -5.33
C ARG A 23 -19.48 -0.48 -6.61
N GLY A 24 -18.18 -0.32 -6.88
CA GLY A 24 -17.52 -0.90 -8.05
C GLY A 24 -17.53 -2.43 -8.04
N PHE A 25 -17.25 -3.05 -6.88
CA PHE A 25 -17.27 -4.50 -6.73
C PHE A 25 -18.68 -5.09 -6.71
N GLN A 26 -19.63 -4.43 -6.06
CA GLN A 26 -20.97 -4.97 -5.87
C GLN A 26 -21.97 -4.60 -6.97
N GLY A 27 -21.64 -3.59 -7.80
CA GLY A 27 -22.55 -3.12 -8.83
C GLY A 27 -23.88 -2.62 -8.27
N ASN A 28 -24.95 -2.79 -9.02
CA ASN A 28 -26.31 -2.41 -8.62
C ASN A 28 -27.00 -3.49 -7.78
N SER A 29 -26.59 -4.75 -7.95
CA SER A 29 -27.16 -5.91 -7.22
C SER A 29 -26.12 -7.01 -7.13
N LEU A 30 -25.98 -7.61 -5.95
CA LEU A 30 -25.11 -8.79 -5.76
C LEU A 30 -25.56 -10.01 -6.58
N LYS A 31 -26.81 -10.03 -7.10
CA LYS A 31 -27.30 -11.07 -8.00
C LYS A 31 -26.81 -10.89 -9.43
N ASP A 32 -26.36 -9.71 -9.79
CA ASP A 32 -25.88 -9.43 -11.14
C ASP A 32 -24.62 -10.25 -11.45
N ASN A 33 -24.49 -10.67 -12.70
CA ASN A 33 -23.25 -11.25 -13.17
C ASN A 33 -22.11 -10.22 -12.99
N TYR A 34 -20.93 -10.68 -12.64
CA TYR A 34 -19.74 -9.85 -12.33
C TYR A 34 -19.78 -9.08 -11.00
N ALA A 35 -20.89 -9.13 -10.25
CA ALA A 35 -20.92 -8.56 -8.91
C ALA A 35 -20.28 -9.51 -7.90
N ILE A 36 -19.39 -9.00 -7.06
CA ILE A 36 -18.77 -9.73 -5.95
C ILE A 36 -18.99 -8.98 -4.64
N ALA A 37 -19.16 -9.73 -3.57
CA ALA A 37 -19.35 -9.17 -2.23
C ALA A 37 -18.07 -8.45 -1.77
N ALA A 38 -18.18 -7.17 -1.49
CA ALA A 38 -17.07 -6.36 -0.99
C ALA A 38 -16.84 -6.61 0.51
N CYS A 39 -15.57 -6.73 0.90
CA CYS A 39 -15.16 -6.84 2.30
C CYS A 39 -14.35 -5.61 2.70
N VAL A 40 -14.87 -4.81 3.61
CA VAL A 40 -14.14 -3.66 4.18
C VAL A 40 -13.23 -4.15 5.30
N LYS A 41 -11.92 -3.79 5.24
CA LYS A 41 -10.92 -4.35 6.14
C LYS A 41 -9.78 -3.37 6.45
N HIS A 42 -9.03 -3.53 7.52
CA HIS A 42 -9.22 -4.50 8.62
C HIS A 42 -9.77 -3.73 9.83
N PHE A 43 -10.89 -4.17 10.39
CA PHE A 43 -11.63 -3.42 11.43
C PHE A 43 -11.09 -3.73 12.84
N ALA A 44 -10.47 -2.77 13.56
CA ALA A 44 -10.20 -1.41 13.16
C ALA A 44 -8.93 -0.87 13.84
N GLY A 45 -8.48 0.30 13.41
CA GLY A 45 -7.32 0.96 14.01
C GLY A 45 -5.97 0.41 13.52
N TYR A 46 -5.96 -0.47 12.56
CA TYR A 46 -4.79 -1.23 12.11
C TYR A 46 -3.66 -0.38 11.49
N GLY A 47 -3.92 0.88 11.16
CA GLY A 47 -2.92 1.84 10.70
C GLY A 47 -2.08 2.47 11.82
N ALA A 48 -2.37 2.20 13.11
CA ALA A 48 -1.72 2.82 14.26
C ALA A 48 -0.93 1.87 15.18
N PRO A 49 -0.28 0.79 14.68
CA PRO A 49 0.43 -0.11 15.57
C PRO A 49 1.64 0.57 16.19
N THR A 50 1.94 0.22 17.43
CA THR A 50 3.06 0.77 18.19
C THR A 50 4.38 0.60 17.43
N ALA A 51 5.12 1.68 17.29
CA ALA A 51 6.41 1.76 16.59
C ALA A 51 6.33 1.38 15.08
N GLY A 52 5.15 1.45 14.47
CA GLY A 52 4.98 1.12 13.06
C GLY A 52 5.18 -0.36 12.72
N ARG A 53 5.19 -1.24 13.72
CA ARG A 53 5.37 -2.70 13.52
C ARG A 53 4.04 -3.36 13.22
N ASP A 54 3.95 -4.03 12.10
CA ASP A 54 2.75 -4.78 11.74
C ASP A 54 2.40 -5.83 12.82
N TYR A 55 1.12 -6.14 12.99
CA TYR A 55 0.57 -7.05 14.00
C TYR A 55 0.69 -6.56 15.47
N ASN A 56 1.29 -5.38 15.70
CA ASN A 56 1.49 -4.89 17.06
C ASN A 56 0.22 -4.24 17.65
N THR A 57 0.28 -3.95 18.94
CA THR A 57 -0.79 -3.33 19.72
C THR A 57 -1.11 -1.92 19.24
N VAL A 58 -2.39 -1.52 19.38
CA VAL A 58 -2.87 -0.17 19.10
C VAL A 58 -3.46 0.44 20.36
N GLU A 59 -2.95 1.60 20.74
CA GLU A 59 -3.46 2.41 21.84
C GLU A 59 -3.88 3.78 21.29
N LEU A 60 -5.16 4.05 21.28
CA LEU A 60 -5.76 5.29 20.75
C LEU A 60 -6.78 5.86 21.73
N SER A 61 -6.84 7.19 21.85
CA SER A 61 -7.97 7.80 22.54
C SER A 61 -9.28 7.52 21.78
N GLU A 62 -10.39 7.46 22.50
CA GLU A 62 -11.72 7.32 21.90
C GLU A 62 -11.98 8.38 20.83
N HIS A 63 -11.54 9.63 21.09
CA HIS A 63 -11.67 10.75 20.16
C HIS A 63 -10.91 10.48 18.85
N THR A 64 -9.61 10.18 18.94
CA THR A 64 -8.77 9.86 17.76
C THR A 64 -9.32 8.67 16.98
N PHE A 65 -9.77 7.63 17.69
CA PHE A 65 -10.31 6.44 17.06
C PHE A 65 -11.56 6.75 16.23
N ARG A 66 -12.49 7.56 16.78
CA ARG A 66 -13.73 7.92 16.10
C ARG A 66 -13.54 8.94 14.98
N GLU A 67 -12.58 9.83 15.11
CA GLU A 67 -12.35 10.90 14.13
C GLU A 67 -11.53 10.40 12.93
N PHE A 68 -10.52 9.59 13.15
CA PHE A 68 -9.58 9.22 12.09
C PHE A 68 -9.73 7.79 11.57
N TYR A 69 -10.18 6.85 12.38
CA TYR A 69 -10.16 5.42 12.01
C TYR A 69 -11.53 4.85 11.65
N LEU A 70 -12.63 5.33 12.23
CA LEU A 70 -13.96 4.79 11.93
C LEU A 70 -14.65 5.37 10.68
N PRO A 71 -14.42 6.61 10.24
CA PRO A 71 -15.21 7.21 9.15
C PRO A 71 -15.15 6.44 7.83
N SER A 72 -13.99 5.91 7.46
CA SER A 72 -13.81 5.14 6.22
C SER A 72 -14.59 3.83 6.23
N TYR A 73 -14.65 3.14 7.38
CA TYR A 73 -15.48 1.95 7.55
C TYR A 73 -16.96 2.29 7.48
N GLN A 74 -17.38 3.39 8.12
CA GLN A 74 -18.78 3.84 8.03
C GLN A 74 -19.18 4.12 6.58
N ALA A 75 -18.33 4.80 5.82
CA ALA A 75 -18.60 5.07 4.41
C ALA A 75 -18.73 3.79 3.56
N GLY A 76 -17.92 2.77 3.85
CA GLY A 76 -18.03 1.46 3.22
C GLY A 76 -19.32 0.73 3.58
N ILE A 77 -19.73 0.78 4.85
CA ILE A 77 -20.99 0.22 5.36
C ILE A 77 -22.19 0.93 4.71
N ASP A 78 -22.17 2.26 4.69
CA ASP A 78 -23.23 3.08 4.08
C ASP A 78 -23.33 2.85 2.56
N ALA A 79 -22.22 2.49 1.92
CA ALA A 79 -22.20 2.07 0.51
C ALA A 79 -22.71 0.64 0.29
N GLY A 80 -23.05 -0.09 1.36
CA GLY A 80 -23.65 -1.42 1.32
C GLY A 80 -22.67 -2.58 1.34
N ALA A 81 -21.47 -2.40 1.91
CA ALA A 81 -20.48 -3.48 2.03
C ALA A 81 -21.07 -4.75 2.63
N ALA A 82 -20.91 -5.87 1.95
CA ALA A 82 -21.50 -7.15 2.35
C ALA A 82 -20.75 -7.83 3.50
N LEU A 83 -19.44 -7.58 3.60
CA LEU A 83 -18.58 -8.14 4.65
C LEU A 83 -17.71 -7.05 5.30
N VAL A 84 -17.33 -7.34 6.55
CA VAL A 84 -16.25 -6.66 7.26
C VAL A 84 -15.29 -7.73 7.80
N MET A 85 -13.99 -7.46 7.76
CA MET A 85 -12.97 -8.36 8.32
C MET A 85 -12.36 -7.72 9.57
N THR A 86 -12.16 -8.52 10.62
CA THR A 86 -11.49 -8.06 11.84
C THR A 86 -10.00 -7.81 11.59
N SER A 87 -9.35 -7.03 12.44
CA SER A 87 -7.91 -6.78 12.37
C SER A 87 -7.13 -7.64 13.36
N PHE A 88 -5.83 -7.82 13.12
CA PHE A 88 -4.93 -8.59 13.99
C PHE A 88 -4.57 -7.87 15.31
N ASN A 89 -4.54 -6.54 15.30
CA ASN A 89 -4.08 -5.75 16.43
C ASN A 89 -5.03 -5.80 17.61
N THR A 90 -4.51 -5.48 18.79
CA THR A 90 -5.35 -5.12 19.93
C THR A 90 -5.84 -3.68 19.81
N VAL A 91 -7.01 -3.42 20.36
CA VAL A 91 -7.52 -2.05 20.57
C VAL A 91 -7.75 -1.90 22.09
N ASN A 92 -7.01 -0.99 22.70
CA ASN A 92 -7.06 -0.76 24.15
C ASN A 92 -6.87 -2.07 24.95
N GLY A 93 -5.84 -2.85 24.56
CA GLY A 93 -5.45 -4.10 25.23
C GLY A 93 -6.30 -5.33 24.90
N ILE A 94 -7.34 -5.23 24.08
CA ILE A 94 -8.21 -6.36 23.71
C ILE A 94 -8.00 -6.67 22.22
N PRO A 95 -7.68 -7.94 21.82
CA PRO A 95 -7.61 -8.33 20.41
C PRO A 95 -8.90 -7.99 19.68
N ALA A 96 -8.78 -7.32 18.53
CA ALA A 96 -9.95 -6.83 17.79
C ALA A 96 -10.98 -7.94 17.52
N THR A 97 -10.53 -9.14 17.13
CA THR A 97 -11.37 -10.32 16.85
C THR A 97 -12.20 -10.77 18.05
N GLY A 98 -11.67 -10.66 19.27
CA GLY A 98 -12.39 -10.99 20.52
C GLY A 98 -13.06 -9.80 21.22
N ASN A 99 -13.00 -8.61 20.63
CA ASN A 99 -13.43 -7.36 21.27
C ASN A 99 -14.93 -7.11 21.09
N LYS A 100 -15.73 -7.56 22.04
CA LYS A 100 -17.19 -7.40 22.01
C LYS A 100 -17.62 -5.94 21.89
N LYS A 101 -16.98 -5.00 22.61
CA LYS A 101 -17.30 -3.57 22.49
C LYS A 101 -17.07 -3.06 21.08
N LEU A 102 -15.95 -3.45 20.46
CA LEU A 102 -15.61 -3.02 19.10
C LEU A 102 -16.60 -3.61 18.07
N MET A 103 -16.87 -4.92 18.14
CA MET A 103 -17.65 -5.62 17.11
C MET A 103 -19.15 -5.50 17.30
N ARG A 104 -19.66 -5.58 18.55
CA ARG A 104 -21.10 -5.47 18.79
C ARG A 104 -21.55 -4.04 19.01
N ASP A 105 -20.95 -3.32 19.98
CA ASP A 105 -21.49 -2.01 20.34
C ASP A 105 -21.16 -0.95 19.25
N ILE A 106 -19.92 -0.96 18.72
CA ILE A 106 -19.52 0.00 17.70
C ILE A 106 -19.97 -0.45 16.31
N LEU A 107 -19.47 -1.58 15.81
CA LEU A 107 -19.73 -2.01 14.44
C LEU A 107 -21.22 -2.31 14.19
N ARG A 108 -21.82 -3.20 15.03
CA ARG A 108 -23.22 -3.62 14.82
C ARG A 108 -24.23 -2.56 15.22
N GLU A 109 -24.11 -2.02 16.46
CA GLU A 109 -25.17 -1.15 17.01
C GLU A 109 -25.03 0.29 16.56
N GLN A 110 -23.82 0.90 16.65
CA GLN A 110 -23.64 2.30 16.31
C GLN A 110 -23.53 2.52 14.80
N MET A 111 -22.67 1.73 14.11
CA MET A 111 -22.46 1.84 12.67
C MET A 111 -23.53 1.11 11.84
N LYS A 112 -24.42 0.34 12.47
CA LYS A 112 -25.54 -0.38 11.82
C LYS A 112 -25.12 -1.40 10.77
N PHE A 113 -23.97 -2.05 10.94
CA PHE A 113 -23.55 -3.12 10.06
C PHE A 113 -24.32 -4.41 10.34
N ASP A 114 -25.05 -4.93 9.36
CA ASP A 114 -25.84 -6.16 9.44
C ASP A 114 -25.32 -7.29 8.55
N GLY A 115 -24.23 -7.05 7.81
CA GLY A 115 -23.54 -8.01 6.96
C GLY A 115 -22.71 -9.04 7.73
N VAL A 116 -21.91 -9.82 7.01
CA VAL A 116 -21.07 -10.89 7.56
C VAL A 116 -19.77 -10.33 8.13
N LEU A 117 -19.46 -10.71 9.37
CA LEU A 117 -18.18 -10.41 10.01
C LEU A 117 -17.28 -11.65 9.96
N ILE A 118 -16.15 -11.54 9.27
CA ILE A 118 -15.15 -12.60 9.14
C ILE A 118 -13.88 -12.23 9.92
N SER A 119 -13.24 -13.23 10.54
CA SER A 119 -11.90 -13.01 11.11
C SER A 119 -10.86 -12.79 10.01
N ASP A 120 -9.75 -12.15 10.32
CA ASP A 120 -8.55 -12.25 9.50
C ASP A 120 -7.92 -13.65 9.63
N TRP A 121 -6.90 -13.94 8.83
CA TRP A 121 -6.20 -15.23 8.78
C TRP A 121 -5.68 -15.66 10.15
N ALA A 122 -6.21 -16.75 10.68
CA ALA A 122 -5.89 -17.28 11.99
C ALA A 122 -6.13 -16.33 13.19
N ALA A 123 -6.77 -15.17 13.02
CA ALA A 123 -6.89 -14.14 14.05
C ALA A 123 -7.69 -14.57 15.30
N ILE A 124 -8.54 -15.61 15.21
CA ILE A 124 -9.18 -16.21 16.38
C ILE A 124 -8.15 -16.94 17.24
N GLU A 125 -7.27 -17.73 16.64
CA GLU A 125 -6.22 -18.45 17.36
C GLU A 125 -5.17 -17.51 17.96
N GLU A 126 -4.87 -16.41 17.27
CA GLU A 126 -3.93 -15.40 17.78
C GLU A 126 -4.36 -14.73 19.08
N THR A 127 -5.65 -14.78 19.44
CA THR A 127 -6.13 -14.31 20.74
C THR A 127 -5.46 -15.04 21.90
N ILE A 128 -4.98 -16.27 21.69
CA ILE A 128 -4.21 -17.07 22.67
C ILE A 128 -2.81 -16.46 22.84
N TYR A 129 -2.15 -16.15 21.71
CA TYR A 129 -0.79 -15.54 21.75
C TYR A 129 -0.80 -14.12 22.30
N HIS A 130 -1.90 -13.39 22.16
CA HIS A 130 -2.12 -12.12 22.86
C HIS A 130 -2.27 -12.27 24.37
N GLY A 131 -2.39 -13.50 24.90
CA GLY A 131 -2.66 -13.76 26.31
C GLY A 131 -4.08 -13.39 26.75
N TYR A 132 -5.00 -13.23 25.79
CA TYR A 132 -6.41 -12.90 26.04
C TYR A 132 -7.27 -14.14 26.28
N CYS A 133 -6.96 -15.25 25.59
CA CYS A 133 -7.61 -16.54 25.75
C CYS A 133 -6.59 -17.59 26.22
N ALA A 134 -7.01 -18.53 27.06
CA ALA A 134 -6.17 -19.60 27.57
C ALA A 134 -5.94 -20.72 26.53
N ASP A 135 -6.94 -20.99 25.70
CA ASP A 135 -6.96 -22.09 24.73
C ASP A 135 -7.92 -21.84 23.58
N ARG A 136 -8.02 -22.80 22.64
CA ARG A 136 -8.88 -22.75 21.47
C ARG A 136 -10.38 -22.73 21.81
N GLU A 137 -10.78 -23.35 22.93
CA GLU A 137 -12.18 -23.33 23.38
C GLU A 137 -12.57 -21.92 23.82
N GLU A 138 -11.78 -21.27 24.67
CA GLU A 138 -12.03 -19.90 25.10
C GLU A 138 -11.96 -18.93 23.91
N ALA A 139 -11.03 -19.13 22.97
CA ALA A 139 -10.95 -18.33 21.74
C ALA A 139 -12.24 -18.42 20.90
N ALA A 140 -12.82 -19.63 20.75
CA ALA A 140 -14.11 -19.82 20.08
C ALA A 140 -15.23 -19.05 20.78
N VAL A 141 -15.34 -19.17 22.12
CA VAL A 141 -16.36 -18.49 22.92
C VAL A 141 -16.24 -16.97 22.75
N ARG A 142 -15.06 -16.41 22.94
CA ARG A 142 -14.81 -14.96 22.86
C ARG A 142 -15.13 -14.38 21.48
N ALA A 143 -14.73 -15.08 20.41
CA ALA A 143 -14.97 -14.64 19.05
C ALA A 143 -16.48 -14.67 18.68
N VAL A 144 -17.19 -15.73 19.04
CA VAL A 144 -18.65 -15.85 18.82
C VAL A 144 -19.41 -14.80 19.64
N GLU A 145 -19.04 -14.60 20.91
CA GLU A 145 -19.65 -13.55 21.75
C GLU A 145 -19.38 -12.15 21.20
N ALA A 146 -18.20 -11.92 20.61
CA ALA A 146 -17.89 -10.68 19.91
C ALA A 146 -18.70 -10.52 18.63
N GLY A 147 -19.29 -11.59 18.07
CA GLY A 147 -20.14 -11.56 16.87
C GLY A 147 -19.40 -11.84 15.58
N VAL A 148 -18.26 -12.51 15.63
CA VAL A 148 -17.54 -13.00 14.45
C VAL A 148 -18.28 -14.20 13.87
N ASP A 149 -18.71 -14.09 12.62
CA ASP A 149 -19.58 -15.09 11.97
C ASP A 149 -18.77 -16.21 11.29
N ILE A 150 -17.58 -15.89 10.78
CA ILE A 150 -16.71 -16.82 10.05
C ILE A 150 -15.30 -16.84 10.64
N ASP A 151 -14.83 -18.03 10.96
CA ASP A 151 -13.43 -18.32 11.30
C ASP A 151 -12.62 -18.55 10.03
N MET A 152 -11.65 -17.67 9.78
CA MET A 152 -10.75 -17.83 8.64
C MET A 152 -9.61 -18.79 9.01
N MET A 153 -9.69 -20.00 8.46
CA MET A 153 -8.71 -21.08 8.30
C MET A 153 -8.30 -21.87 9.56
N THR A 154 -8.64 -21.45 10.80
CA THR A 154 -8.14 -22.20 11.98
C THR A 154 -8.88 -23.49 12.28
N GLY A 155 -10.12 -23.60 11.83
CA GLY A 155 -11.00 -24.73 12.19
C GLY A 155 -11.53 -24.68 13.61
N ILE A 156 -11.22 -23.65 14.39
CA ILE A 156 -11.62 -23.51 15.80
C ILE A 156 -13.14 -23.62 15.96
N TYR A 157 -13.89 -22.98 15.06
CA TYR A 157 -15.36 -23.04 15.11
C TYR A 157 -15.89 -24.45 14.84
N SER A 158 -15.40 -25.12 13.79
CA SER A 158 -15.84 -26.47 13.42
C SER A 158 -15.49 -27.51 14.49
N GLU A 159 -14.40 -27.35 15.19
CA GLU A 159 -13.94 -28.28 16.22
C GLU A 159 -14.68 -28.11 17.55
N ASN A 160 -15.07 -26.87 17.91
CA ASN A 160 -15.46 -26.56 19.28
C ASN A 160 -16.94 -26.17 19.45
N LEU A 161 -17.56 -25.42 18.49
CA LEU A 161 -18.84 -24.76 18.73
C LEU A 161 -19.97 -25.73 19.12
N CYS A 162 -20.08 -26.89 18.45
CA CYS A 162 -21.14 -27.85 18.76
C CYS A 162 -21.08 -28.34 20.21
N GLN A 163 -19.87 -28.60 20.73
CA GLN A 163 -19.72 -29.06 22.10
C GLN A 163 -19.97 -27.92 23.09
N MET A 164 -19.49 -26.70 22.77
CA MET A 164 -19.67 -25.52 23.61
C MET A 164 -21.16 -25.15 23.81
N VAL A 165 -21.97 -25.30 22.77
CA VAL A 165 -23.43 -25.12 22.88
C VAL A 165 -24.07 -26.20 23.77
N ARG A 166 -23.69 -27.48 23.57
CA ARG A 166 -24.21 -28.59 24.41
C ARG A 166 -23.84 -28.43 25.90
N ASP A 167 -22.64 -27.90 26.18
CA ASP A 167 -22.15 -27.64 27.52
C ASP A 167 -22.71 -26.34 28.13
N GLY A 168 -23.52 -25.58 27.38
CA GLY A 168 -24.09 -24.31 27.82
C GLY A 168 -23.07 -23.17 27.93
N LYS A 169 -21.88 -23.34 27.37
CA LYS A 169 -20.84 -22.30 27.34
C LYS A 169 -21.13 -21.20 26.32
N ILE A 170 -21.82 -21.54 25.22
CA ILE A 170 -22.28 -20.63 24.18
C ILE A 170 -23.78 -20.76 24.03
N ARG A 171 -24.50 -19.64 23.92
CA ARG A 171 -25.93 -19.63 23.60
C ARG A 171 -26.14 -19.96 22.13
N GLU A 172 -27.04 -20.89 21.83
CA GLU A 172 -27.34 -21.34 20.47
C GLU A 172 -27.76 -20.19 19.55
N GLU A 173 -28.46 -19.19 20.10
CA GLU A 173 -28.92 -18.03 19.33
C GLU A 173 -27.77 -17.22 18.69
N LEU A 174 -26.56 -17.27 19.25
CA LEU A 174 -25.38 -16.62 18.65
C LEU A 174 -24.91 -17.35 17.40
N ILE A 175 -25.05 -18.67 17.39
CA ILE A 175 -24.72 -19.50 16.22
C ILE A 175 -25.78 -19.29 15.14
N ASP A 176 -27.06 -19.28 15.51
CA ASP A 176 -28.17 -19.00 14.59
C ASP A 176 -28.02 -17.63 13.93
N GLU A 177 -27.65 -16.63 14.73
CA GLU A 177 -27.40 -15.28 14.25
C GLU A 177 -26.28 -15.24 13.19
N ALA A 178 -25.16 -15.92 13.43
CA ALA A 178 -24.03 -16.01 12.50
C ALA A 178 -24.43 -16.77 11.22
N CYS A 179 -25.05 -17.92 11.36
CA CYS A 179 -25.54 -18.73 10.25
C CYS A 179 -26.52 -17.94 9.38
N LEU A 180 -27.45 -17.22 10.00
CA LEU A 180 -28.47 -16.44 9.28
C LEU A 180 -27.84 -15.34 8.42
N ARG A 181 -26.80 -14.64 8.91
CA ARG A 181 -26.06 -13.63 8.12
C ARG A 181 -25.40 -14.26 6.90
N ILE A 182 -24.73 -15.40 7.08
CA ILE A 182 -24.08 -16.11 5.98
C ILE A 182 -25.12 -16.60 4.96
N LEU A 183 -26.24 -17.17 5.40
CA LEU A 183 -27.31 -17.62 4.51
C LEU A 183 -27.95 -16.45 3.74
N ARG A 184 -28.17 -15.32 4.40
CA ARG A 184 -28.64 -14.08 3.73
C ARG A 184 -27.66 -13.59 2.67
N LEU A 185 -26.36 -13.60 2.96
CA LEU A 185 -25.34 -13.24 1.99
C LEU A 185 -25.37 -14.17 0.77
N LYS A 186 -25.42 -15.49 0.98
CA LYS A 186 -25.54 -16.47 -0.11
C LYS A 186 -26.80 -16.25 -0.95
N ASN A 187 -27.93 -15.96 -0.30
CA ASN A 187 -29.18 -15.65 -0.98
C ASN A 187 -29.08 -14.34 -1.79
N ASN A 188 -28.46 -13.30 -1.22
CA ASN A 188 -28.27 -12.01 -1.91
C ASN A 188 -27.34 -12.14 -3.11
N LEU A 189 -26.40 -13.09 -3.09
CA LEU A 189 -25.54 -13.42 -4.22
C LEU A 189 -26.24 -14.33 -5.26
N GLY A 190 -27.44 -14.86 -4.97
CA GLY A 190 -28.15 -15.79 -5.86
C GLY A 190 -27.55 -17.20 -5.91
N LEU A 191 -26.75 -17.57 -4.90
CA LEU A 191 -26.03 -18.87 -4.90
C LEU A 191 -26.93 -20.08 -4.63
N PHE A 192 -28.14 -19.89 -4.10
CA PHE A 192 -29.10 -20.97 -3.95
C PHE A 192 -29.76 -21.33 -5.29
N GLU A 193 -29.95 -20.35 -6.15
CA GLU A 193 -30.49 -20.55 -7.50
C GLU A 193 -29.41 -21.02 -8.47
N ASN A 194 -28.20 -20.46 -8.38
CA ASN A 194 -27.07 -20.80 -9.23
C ASN A 194 -25.73 -20.70 -8.48
N PRO A 195 -25.24 -21.79 -7.86
CA PRO A 195 -23.97 -21.82 -7.13
C PRO A 195 -22.76 -21.66 -8.04
N TYR A 196 -22.90 -21.85 -9.35
CA TYR A 196 -21.84 -21.68 -10.37
C TYR A 196 -21.97 -20.36 -11.13
N LYS A 197 -22.65 -19.38 -10.55
CA LYS A 197 -22.76 -18.04 -11.10
C LYS A 197 -21.35 -17.53 -11.47
N ASP A 198 -21.22 -17.01 -12.68
CA ASP A 198 -20.00 -16.43 -13.23
C ASP A 198 -18.80 -17.39 -13.43
N ALA A 199 -18.94 -18.68 -13.11
CA ALA A 199 -17.92 -19.69 -13.39
C ALA A 199 -17.94 -20.03 -14.89
N ASP A 200 -17.19 -19.29 -15.70
CA ASP A 200 -17.09 -19.47 -17.15
C ASP A 200 -15.63 -19.35 -17.60
N GLN A 201 -15.00 -20.49 -17.90
CA GLN A 201 -13.60 -20.57 -18.31
C GLN A 201 -13.31 -19.82 -19.63
N LYS A 202 -14.30 -19.68 -20.53
CA LYS A 202 -14.12 -18.93 -21.76
C LYS A 202 -14.05 -17.42 -21.47
N LYS A 203 -14.91 -16.94 -20.58
CA LYS A 203 -14.88 -15.55 -20.13
C LYS A 203 -13.61 -15.23 -19.38
N GLU A 204 -13.11 -16.14 -18.56
CA GLU A 204 -11.81 -15.96 -17.90
C GLU A 204 -10.72 -15.67 -18.92
N GLN A 205 -10.61 -16.48 -19.98
CA GLN A 205 -9.63 -16.28 -21.05
C GLN A 205 -9.86 -14.99 -21.85
N GLU A 206 -11.11 -14.53 -21.98
CA GLU A 206 -11.48 -13.32 -22.71
C GLU A 206 -11.14 -12.04 -21.92
N TYR A 207 -11.34 -12.06 -20.59
CA TYR A 207 -11.25 -10.86 -19.75
C TYR A 207 -9.90 -10.68 -19.05
N ILE A 208 -9.21 -11.77 -18.68
CA ILE A 208 -7.91 -11.64 -18.01
C ILE A 208 -6.90 -11.00 -18.97
N LEU A 209 -6.33 -9.87 -18.53
CA LEU A 209 -5.33 -9.09 -19.28
C LEU A 209 -5.80 -8.66 -20.68
N CYS A 210 -7.11 -8.53 -20.91
CA CYS A 210 -7.63 -8.01 -22.17
C CYS A 210 -7.15 -6.56 -22.39
N GLU A 211 -7.20 -6.11 -23.64
CA GLU A 211 -6.70 -4.78 -24.03
C GLU A 211 -7.40 -3.65 -23.27
N GLU A 212 -8.71 -3.76 -23.02
CA GLU A 212 -9.48 -2.78 -22.27
C GLU A 212 -8.99 -2.68 -20.82
N HIS A 213 -8.76 -3.81 -20.14
CA HIS A 213 -8.24 -3.83 -18.78
C HIS A 213 -6.79 -3.30 -18.70
N ARG A 214 -5.94 -3.65 -19.66
CA ARG A 214 -4.57 -3.09 -19.75
C ARG A 214 -4.60 -1.58 -19.96
N LYS A 215 -5.48 -1.08 -20.84
CA LYS A 215 -5.65 0.37 -21.05
C LYS A 215 -6.09 1.07 -19.77
N LEU A 216 -7.06 0.51 -19.06
CA LEU A 216 -7.53 1.05 -17.77
C LEU A 216 -6.42 1.03 -16.72
N ALA A 217 -5.65 -0.06 -16.62
CA ALA A 217 -4.51 -0.16 -15.72
C ALA A 217 -3.44 0.91 -16.02
N ARG A 218 -3.14 1.15 -17.31
CA ARG A 218 -2.22 2.23 -17.73
C ARG A 218 -2.73 3.62 -17.36
N GLU A 219 -4.03 3.88 -17.55
CA GLU A 219 -4.64 5.16 -17.15
C GLU A 219 -4.62 5.34 -15.61
N ALA A 220 -4.90 4.29 -14.85
CA ALA A 220 -4.83 4.33 -13.39
C ALA A 220 -3.39 4.62 -12.91
N ALA A 221 -2.40 3.93 -13.49
CA ALA A 221 -0.99 4.17 -13.19
C ALA A 221 -0.58 5.62 -13.47
N LYS A 222 -0.90 6.16 -14.66
CA LYS A 222 -0.60 7.56 -15.01
C LYS A 222 -1.21 8.55 -14.03
N LYS A 223 -2.47 8.33 -13.62
CA LYS A 223 -3.18 9.22 -12.68
C LYS A 223 -2.64 9.14 -11.25
N SER A 224 -1.98 8.05 -10.88
CA SER A 224 -1.37 7.90 -9.55
C SER A 224 0.00 8.54 -9.43
N PHE A 225 0.70 8.82 -10.54
CA PHE A 225 2.04 9.38 -10.51
C PHE A 225 2.05 10.81 -9.99
N VAL A 226 2.98 11.09 -9.09
CA VAL A 226 3.14 12.40 -8.48
C VAL A 226 4.50 13.00 -8.84
N LEU A 227 4.48 14.12 -9.52
CA LEU A 227 5.68 14.90 -9.80
C LEU A 227 6.03 15.72 -8.54
N LEU A 228 7.06 15.28 -7.80
CA LEU A 228 7.48 15.92 -6.56
C LEU A 228 8.40 17.11 -6.80
N LYS A 229 9.22 17.05 -7.84
CA LYS A 229 10.21 18.08 -8.16
C LYS A 229 10.39 18.17 -9.66
N ASN A 230 10.61 19.39 -10.20
CA ASN A 230 10.93 19.60 -11.62
C ASN A 230 11.65 20.95 -11.82
N GLU A 231 12.92 21.00 -11.41
CA GLU A 231 13.75 22.20 -11.56
C GLU A 231 14.18 22.38 -13.02
N GLU A 232 14.28 23.63 -13.44
CA GLU A 232 14.68 24.03 -14.79
C GLU A 232 13.83 23.38 -15.91
N HIS A 233 12.63 22.86 -15.57
CA HIS A 233 11.76 22.16 -16.50
C HIS A 233 12.47 21.02 -17.25
N ILE A 234 13.31 20.24 -16.51
CA ILE A 234 14.05 19.11 -17.08
C ILE A 234 13.11 18.01 -17.59
N LEU A 235 11.91 17.90 -17.02
CA LEU A 235 10.80 17.12 -17.54
C LEU A 235 9.75 18.03 -18.21
N PRO A 236 9.12 17.60 -19.31
CA PRO A 236 9.32 16.32 -20.02
C PRO A 236 10.66 16.22 -20.75
N LEU A 237 11.13 14.97 -20.93
CA LEU A 237 12.39 14.69 -21.63
C LEU A 237 12.28 15.02 -23.13
N GLU A 238 13.34 15.61 -23.67
CA GLU A 238 13.48 15.86 -25.10
C GLU A 238 14.14 14.65 -25.80
N GLN A 239 13.50 14.08 -26.80
CA GLN A 239 13.96 12.85 -27.48
C GLN A 239 15.32 12.98 -28.18
N GLN A 240 15.73 14.21 -28.54
CA GLN A 240 17.01 14.47 -29.19
C GLN A 240 18.21 14.50 -28.23
N LYS A 241 17.97 14.53 -26.92
CA LYS A 241 19.01 14.47 -25.89
C LYS A 241 19.56 13.07 -25.75
N LYS A 242 20.83 12.96 -25.35
CA LYS A 242 21.41 11.70 -24.89
C LYS A 242 20.93 11.40 -23.48
N ILE A 243 20.22 10.31 -23.28
CA ILE A 243 19.61 9.94 -22.01
C ILE A 243 20.18 8.61 -21.55
N ALA A 244 20.73 8.59 -20.31
CA ALA A 244 21.11 7.35 -19.66
C ALA A 244 20.03 6.94 -18.65
N PHE A 245 19.39 5.81 -18.89
CA PHE A 245 18.48 5.15 -17.94
C PHE A 245 19.31 4.19 -17.09
N ILE A 246 19.38 4.48 -15.81
CA ILE A 246 20.26 3.78 -14.85
C ILE A 246 19.44 3.34 -13.64
N GLY A 247 19.72 2.18 -13.08
CA GLY A 247 19.11 1.71 -11.84
C GLY A 247 18.49 0.33 -11.95
N PRO A 248 18.26 -0.33 -10.79
CA PRO A 248 17.76 -1.71 -10.74
C PRO A 248 16.34 -1.88 -11.28
N TYR A 249 15.59 -0.79 -11.48
CA TYR A 249 14.26 -0.81 -12.08
C TYR A 249 14.25 -0.60 -13.60
N VAL A 250 15.39 -0.39 -14.25
CA VAL A 250 15.47 -0.19 -15.71
C VAL A 250 15.03 -1.43 -16.46
N ASP A 251 15.54 -2.61 -16.06
CA ASP A 251 15.21 -3.91 -16.65
C ASP A 251 14.60 -4.85 -15.59
N ASN A 252 13.56 -4.34 -14.89
CA ASN A 252 12.85 -5.10 -13.85
C ASN A 252 11.37 -5.20 -14.19
N ARG A 253 10.81 -6.40 -14.09
CA ARG A 253 9.40 -6.69 -14.35
C ARG A 253 8.56 -6.71 -13.07
N ASN A 254 9.18 -6.65 -11.88
CA ASN A 254 8.48 -6.67 -10.59
C ASN A 254 7.92 -5.29 -10.22
N LEU A 255 7.03 -4.75 -11.06
CA LEU A 255 6.39 -3.44 -10.88
C LEU A 255 5.08 -3.50 -10.09
N PHE A 256 4.69 -4.67 -9.62
CA PHE A 256 3.46 -4.91 -8.83
C PHE A 256 3.79 -5.22 -7.37
N GLY A 257 2.81 -5.06 -6.49
CA GLY A 257 2.97 -5.30 -5.05
C GLY A 257 3.10 -6.78 -4.69
N ALA A 258 3.57 -7.07 -3.49
CA ALA A 258 3.75 -8.42 -2.96
C ALA A 258 2.45 -9.26 -2.95
N TRP A 259 1.29 -8.61 -2.78
CA TRP A 259 -0.04 -9.25 -2.80
C TRP A 259 -0.54 -9.69 -4.19
N SER A 260 0.25 -9.49 -5.24
CA SER A 260 -0.08 -9.95 -6.59
C SER A 260 0.40 -11.38 -6.82
N PHE A 261 -0.14 -12.34 -6.06
CA PHE A 261 0.32 -13.74 -6.03
C PHE A 261 0.34 -14.47 -7.36
N ILE A 262 -0.61 -14.15 -8.25
CA ILE A 262 -0.73 -14.81 -9.56
C ILE A 262 -0.29 -13.92 -10.72
N ALA A 263 0.30 -12.76 -10.41
CA ALA A 263 0.88 -11.91 -11.44
C ALA A 263 2.13 -12.59 -12.04
N ASP A 264 2.16 -12.68 -13.37
CA ASP A 264 3.29 -13.25 -14.08
C ASP A 264 4.19 -12.11 -14.61
N ALA A 265 5.46 -12.15 -14.25
CA ALA A 265 6.44 -11.16 -14.68
C ALA A 265 6.54 -11.05 -16.22
N LYS A 266 6.24 -12.11 -16.97
CA LYS A 266 6.21 -12.09 -18.45
C LYS A 266 5.16 -11.14 -19.02
N ASP A 267 4.09 -10.84 -18.27
CA ASP A 267 3.01 -9.95 -18.68
C ASP A 267 3.33 -8.46 -18.46
N VAL A 268 4.45 -8.18 -17.80
CA VAL A 268 4.92 -6.84 -17.43
C VAL A 268 6.10 -6.46 -18.31
N MET A 269 6.03 -5.29 -18.93
CA MET A 269 7.19 -4.72 -19.64
C MET A 269 8.17 -4.09 -18.65
N THR A 270 9.46 -4.12 -18.99
CA THR A 270 10.46 -3.32 -18.29
C THR A 270 10.42 -1.86 -18.76
N LEU A 271 11.00 -0.94 -17.99
CA LEU A 271 11.12 0.45 -18.40
C LEU A 271 11.94 0.58 -19.70
N GLN A 272 13.01 -0.20 -19.82
CA GLN A 272 13.82 -0.26 -21.04
C GLN A 272 12.98 -0.65 -22.25
N GLU A 273 12.22 -1.75 -22.18
CA GLU A 273 11.33 -2.19 -23.27
C GLU A 273 10.29 -1.13 -23.64
N ALA A 274 9.67 -0.48 -22.65
CA ALA A 274 8.66 0.53 -22.87
C ALA A 274 9.22 1.79 -23.56
N VAL A 275 10.44 2.20 -23.19
CA VAL A 275 11.13 3.34 -23.85
C VAL A 275 11.52 2.96 -25.28
N GLN A 276 12.08 1.76 -25.50
CA GLN A 276 12.48 1.29 -26.81
C GLN A 276 11.29 1.10 -27.78
N GLU A 277 10.12 0.66 -27.24
CA GLU A 277 8.90 0.49 -28.05
C GLU A 277 8.33 1.81 -28.56
N GLN A 278 8.37 2.88 -27.74
CA GLN A 278 7.57 4.09 -27.96
C GLN A 278 8.38 5.32 -28.36
N TYR A 279 9.69 5.33 -28.10
CA TYR A 279 10.56 6.49 -28.27
C TYR A 279 11.84 6.11 -29.02
N VAL A 280 12.49 7.11 -29.62
CA VAL A 280 13.73 6.87 -30.37
C VAL A 280 14.85 6.45 -29.43
N SER A 281 15.26 5.20 -29.52
CA SER A 281 16.25 4.59 -28.60
C SER A 281 17.71 4.83 -28.98
N GLU A 282 17.99 5.42 -30.17
CA GLU A 282 19.36 5.62 -30.66
C GLU A 282 20.21 6.52 -29.74
N ASN A 283 19.56 7.42 -29.00
CA ASN A 283 20.21 8.31 -28.02
C ASN A 283 20.03 7.85 -26.57
N SER A 284 19.54 6.63 -26.35
CA SER A 284 19.30 6.10 -25.00
C SER A 284 20.25 4.98 -24.66
N THR A 285 20.88 5.07 -23.49
CA THR A 285 21.72 4.01 -22.89
C THR A 285 21.00 3.44 -21.68
N PHE A 286 21.07 2.13 -21.47
CA PHE A 286 20.40 1.43 -20.38
C PHE A 286 21.41 0.58 -19.62
N CYS A 287 21.47 0.74 -18.29
CA CYS A 287 22.29 -0.10 -17.43
C CYS A 287 21.72 -0.21 -16.01
N GLN A 288 22.07 -1.26 -15.32
CA GLN A 288 21.53 -1.54 -13.96
C GLN A 288 22.19 -0.62 -12.89
N GLY A 289 23.49 -0.42 -12.93
CA GLY A 289 24.24 0.48 -12.05
C GLY A 289 24.46 -0.02 -10.63
N SER A 290 23.48 -0.68 -10.01
CA SER A 290 23.60 -1.31 -8.69
C SER A 290 22.67 -2.52 -8.59
N PRO A 291 22.91 -3.42 -7.61
CA PRO A 291 21.88 -4.38 -7.18
C PRO A 291 20.61 -3.69 -6.70
N MET A 292 19.49 -4.44 -6.63
CA MET A 292 18.26 -3.98 -5.97
C MET A 292 18.45 -3.83 -4.47
N LEU A 293 19.13 -4.80 -3.85
CA LEU A 293 19.38 -4.89 -2.41
C LEU A 293 20.86 -5.10 -2.14
N GLY A 294 21.34 -4.72 -0.95
CA GLY A 294 22.68 -5.06 -0.48
C GLY A 294 22.86 -6.57 -0.30
N ALA A 295 24.11 -7.05 -0.37
CA ALA A 295 24.45 -8.48 -0.29
C ALA A 295 23.98 -9.16 1.01
N ASP A 296 23.91 -8.40 2.10
CA ASP A 296 23.49 -8.91 3.42
C ASP A 296 21.96 -8.88 3.62
N VAL A 297 21.19 -8.43 2.63
CA VAL A 297 19.73 -8.32 2.72
C VAL A 297 19.09 -9.49 2.00
N CYS A 298 18.32 -10.29 2.76
CA CYS A 298 17.45 -11.31 2.24
C CYS A 298 16.02 -10.98 2.62
N LEU A 299 15.14 -10.90 1.63
CA LEU A 299 13.71 -10.69 1.83
C LEU A 299 12.97 -11.97 1.49
N GLU A 300 12.12 -12.41 2.42
CA GLU A 300 11.23 -13.55 2.23
C GLU A 300 9.77 -13.09 2.39
N GLY A 301 8.90 -13.57 1.54
CA GLY A 301 7.49 -13.27 1.65
C GLY A 301 6.67 -13.99 0.59
N PHE A 302 5.49 -14.48 1.00
CA PHE A 302 4.51 -15.08 0.08
C PHE A 302 5.06 -16.21 -0.81
N GLY A 303 5.99 -17.02 -0.27
CA GLY A 303 6.62 -18.13 -1.01
C GLY A 303 7.73 -17.71 -1.96
N GLU A 304 8.12 -16.46 -1.93
CA GLU A 304 9.24 -15.93 -2.71
C GLU A 304 10.39 -15.51 -1.80
N GLN A 305 11.59 -15.63 -2.32
CA GLN A 305 12.82 -15.16 -1.70
C GLN A 305 13.53 -14.20 -2.66
N GLN A 306 13.81 -12.99 -2.20
CA GLN A 306 14.61 -12.01 -2.90
C GLN A 306 15.96 -11.91 -2.18
N GLN A 307 16.96 -12.54 -2.76
CA GLN A 307 18.35 -12.39 -2.37
C GLN A 307 19.18 -12.25 -3.64
N GLN A 308 19.85 -11.14 -3.77
CA GLN A 308 20.78 -10.96 -4.89
C GLN A 308 22.20 -11.21 -4.37
N SER A 309 22.89 -12.16 -4.99
CA SER A 309 24.29 -12.42 -4.72
C SER A 309 25.12 -12.02 -5.93
N TYR A 310 25.51 -10.77 -5.98
CA TYR A 310 26.57 -10.32 -6.88
C TYR A 310 27.91 -10.37 -6.13
N THR A 311 28.97 -10.70 -6.85
CA THR A 311 30.32 -10.53 -6.32
C THR A 311 30.67 -9.04 -6.30
N GLN A 312 31.59 -8.61 -5.42
CA GLN A 312 32.07 -7.24 -5.39
C GLN A 312 32.59 -6.77 -6.76
N GLU A 313 33.23 -7.63 -7.53
CA GLU A 313 33.70 -7.31 -8.87
C GLU A 313 32.54 -7.00 -9.84
N GLN A 314 31.44 -7.73 -9.73
CA GLN A 314 30.22 -7.49 -10.53
C GLN A 314 29.56 -6.15 -10.15
N GLU A 315 29.45 -5.86 -8.85
CA GLU A 315 28.92 -4.59 -8.37
C GLU A 315 29.80 -3.40 -8.82
N ASP A 316 31.11 -3.53 -8.67
CA ASP A 316 32.06 -2.54 -9.15
C ASP A 316 32.01 -2.34 -10.68
N HIS A 317 31.74 -3.42 -11.44
CA HIS A 317 31.56 -3.34 -12.88
C HIS A 317 30.28 -2.57 -13.24
N MET A 318 29.13 -2.95 -12.64
CA MET A 318 27.85 -2.26 -12.85
C MET A 318 27.95 -0.77 -12.54
N LEU A 319 28.60 -0.41 -11.42
CA LEU A 319 28.79 0.97 -11.03
C LEU A 319 29.69 1.74 -12.01
N ARG A 320 30.79 1.15 -12.48
CA ARG A 320 31.67 1.78 -13.49
C ARG A 320 30.95 2.02 -14.81
N GLU A 321 30.18 1.06 -15.28
CA GLU A 321 29.34 1.18 -16.49
C GLU A 321 28.34 2.33 -16.35
N ALA A 322 27.63 2.41 -15.22
CA ALA A 322 26.67 3.46 -14.92
C ALA A 322 27.31 4.85 -14.88
N VAL A 323 28.45 4.99 -14.21
CA VAL A 323 29.20 6.26 -14.14
C VAL A 323 29.68 6.70 -15.54
N GLN A 324 30.11 5.75 -16.39
CA GLN A 324 30.52 6.08 -17.76
C GLN A 324 29.31 6.53 -18.60
N ALA A 325 28.19 5.79 -18.53
CA ALA A 325 26.97 6.18 -19.22
C ALA A 325 26.47 7.57 -18.78
N ALA A 326 26.51 7.85 -17.47
CA ALA A 326 26.13 9.16 -16.93
C ALA A 326 27.01 10.31 -17.40
N LYS A 327 28.32 10.09 -17.59
CA LYS A 327 29.26 11.11 -18.12
C LYS A 327 28.96 11.46 -19.58
N GLU A 328 28.49 10.50 -20.36
CA GLU A 328 28.24 10.67 -21.80
C GLU A 328 26.84 11.18 -22.10
N ALA A 329 25.95 11.18 -21.11
CA ALA A 329 24.56 11.60 -21.24
C ALA A 329 24.35 13.07 -20.94
N ASP A 330 23.40 13.70 -21.64
CA ASP A 330 22.89 15.03 -21.31
C ASP A 330 22.00 15.00 -20.07
N ILE A 331 21.23 13.89 -19.90
CA ILE A 331 20.30 13.68 -18.79
C ILE A 331 20.44 12.23 -18.30
N VAL A 332 20.42 12.05 -16.99
CA VAL A 332 20.34 10.73 -16.36
C VAL A 332 18.96 10.52 -15.76
N VAL A 333 18.31 9.41 -16.09
CA VAL A 333 17.08 8.93 -15.45
C VAL A 333 17.44 7.78 -14.51
N LEU A 334 17.39 8.03 -13.21
CA LEU A 334 17.63 7.00 -12.18
C LEU A 334 16.31 6.32 -11.80
N ALA A 335 16.17 5.06 -12.13
CA ALA A 335 15.03 4.21 -11.77
C ALA A 335 15.37 3.39 -10.53
N ILE A 336 15.04 3.92 -9.35
CA ILE A 336 15.46 3.41 -8.03
C ILE A 336 14.29 3.35 -7.05
N GLY A 337 14.46 2.60 -5.96
CA GLY A 337 13.42 2.51 -4.92
C GLY A 337 13.47 1.25 -4.08
N GLU A 338 12.40 0.99 -3.33
CA GLU A 338 12.22 -0.24 -2.55
C GLU A 338 11.89 -1.42 -3.45
N ASP A 339 12.41 -2.61 -3.10
CA ASP A 339 11.92 -3.87 -3.68
C ASP A 339 10.44 -4.09 -3.32
N ARG A 340 9.71 -4.84 -4.16
CA ARG A 340 8.29 -5.14 -3.93
C ARG A 340 8.01 -5.84 -2.59
N LEU A 341 8.99 -6.56 -2.03
CA LEU A 341 8.89 -7.22 -0.73
C LEU A 341 9.32 -6.31 0.46
N GLN A 342 9.78 -5.08 0.22
CA GLN A 342 10.16 -4.17 1.30
C GLN A 342 8.98 -3.36 1.88
N SER A 343 7.80 -3.40 1.26
CA SER A 343 6.61 -2.72 1.78
C SER A 343 5.35 -3.57 1.63
N GLY A 344 4.40 -3.40 2.53
CA GLY A 344 3.16 -4.17 2.63
C GLY A 344 3.08 -4.92 3.94
N GLU A 345 2.39 -6.05 3.95
CA GLU A 345 2.22 -6.88 5.13
C GLU A 345 3.55 -7.50 5.60
N ALA A 346 3.74 -7.55 6.91
CA ALA A 346 4.92 -8.10 7.59
C ALA A 346 6.26 -7.44 7.19
N THR A 347 6.23 -6.20 6.67
CA THR A 347 7.42 -5.50 6.15
C THR A 347 7.67 -4.18 6.88
N SER A 348 7.71 -4.23 8.21
CA SER A 348 7.97 -3.05 9.04
C SER A 348 9.44 -2.66 8.99
N ASN A 349 9.74 -1.51 8.41
CA ASN A 349 11.09 -0.95 8.35
C ASN A 349 11.26 0.20 9.35
N ALA A 350 12.30 0.13 10.16
CA ALA A 350 12.69 1.23 11.05
C ALA A 350 13.42 2.34 10.28
N ASN A 351 14.19 1.97 9.26
CA ASN A 351 14.81 2.91 8.32
C ASN A 351 13.96 2.95 7.04
N ILE A 352 13.32 4.08 6.79
CA ILE A 352 12.42 4.30 5.63
C ILE A 352 13.15 4.99 4.46
N ARG A 353 14.39 4.60 4.20
CA ARG A 353 15.19 5.06 3.06
C ARG A 353 15.22 3.99 1.97
N ILE A 354 15.62 4.38 0.75
CA ILE A 354 15.95 3.40 -0.28
C ILE A 354 17.18 2.56 0.13
N PRO A 355 17.41 1.40 -0.47
CA PRO A 355 18.59 0.57 -0.18
C PRO A 355 19.91 1.35 -0.33
N GLU A 356 20.85 1.15 0.59
CA GLU A 356 22.13 1.88 0.65
C GLU A 356 22.95 1.76 -0.64
N VAL A 357 22.89 0.60 -1.31
CA VAL A 357 23.58 0.37 -2.60
C VAL A 357 23.04 1.29 -3.71
N GLN A 358 21.77 1.64 -3.66
CA GLN A 358 21.16 2.57 -4.60
C GLN A 358 21.42 4.03 -4.21
N GLU A 359 21.56 4.35 -2.92
CA GLU A 359 22.02 5.67 -2.48
C GLU A 359 23.47 5.91 -2.91
N ALA A 360 24.33 4.91 -2.76
CA ALA A 360 25.71 4.97 -3.26
C ALA A 360 25.77 5.19 -4.78
N LEU A 361 24.89 4.52 -5.55
CA LEU A 361 24.77 4.76 -6.98
C LEU A 361 24.41 6.23 -7.27
N LEU A 362 23.37 6.77 -6.60
CA LEU A 362 22.97 8.16 -6.76
C LEU A 362 24.15 9.12 -6.46
N ASP A 363 24.90 8.85 -5.40
CA ASP A 363 26.07 9.66 -5.01
C ASP A 363 27.12 9.70 -6.12
N ARG A 364 27.48 8.54 -6.64
CA ARG A 364 28.48 8.43 -7.71
C ARG A 364 28.02 9.05 -9.03
N ILE A 365 26.73 8.95 -9.36
CA ILE A 365 26.16 9.61 -10.55
C ILE A 365 26.16 11.11 -10.37
N ALA A 366 25.80 11.64 -9.20
CA ALA A 366 25.76 13.08 -8.92
C ALA A 366 27.15 13.76 -8.97
N GLU A 367 28.23 13.00 -8.76
CA GLU A 367 29.60 13.52 -8.95
C GLU A 367 29.94 13.87 -10.42
N VAL A 368 29.26 13.24 -11.37
CA VAL A 368 29.61 13.33 -12.80
C VAL A 368 28.53 13.94 -13.68
N ASN A 369 27.28 13.98 -13.23
CA ASN A 369 26.17 14.58 -13.95
C ASN A 369 25.17 15.21 -12.98
N GLN A 370 24.81 16.48 -13.21
CA GLN A 370 23.88 17.24 -12.38
C GLN A 370 22.44 17.22 -12.91
N ASN A 371 22.23 16.72 -14.13
CA ASN A 371 20.92 16.64 -14.75
C ASN A 371 20.25 15.28 -14.44
N ILE A 372 19.90 15.09 -13.18
CA ILE A 372 19.35 13.82 -12.68
C ILE A 372 17.84 13.93 -12.54
N VAL A 373 17.13 13.01 -13.17
CA VAL A 373 15.70 12.73 -12.99
C VAL A 373 15.57 11.41 -12.24
N VAL A 374 14.90 11.40 -11.09
CA VAL A 374 14.64 10.17 -10.35
C VAL A 374 13.22 9.70 -10.60
N VAL A 375 13.08 8.45 -11.04
CA VAL A 375 11.83 7.67 -11.03
C VAL A 375 11.86 6.82 -9.78
N LEU A 376 11.05 7.20 -8.79
CA LEU A 376 11.07 6.60 -7.46
C LEU A 376 9.97 5.54 -7.30
N PHE A 377 10.39 4.30 -7.04
CA PHE A 377 9.51 3.17 -6.76
C PHE A 377 9.43 2.92 -5.26
N SER A 378 8.24 2.95 -4.69
CA SER A 378 8.03 2.61 -3.29
C SER A 378 6.56 2.28 -3.01
N GLY A 379 6.29 1.49 -1.99
CA GLY A 379 4.92 1.24 -1.53
C GLY A 379 4.49 2.19 -0.40
N ARG A 380 5.36 3.12 0.00
CA ARG A 380 5.15 4.06 1.12
C ARG A 380 5.90 5.38 0.89
N PRO A 381 5.56 6.48 1.60
CA PRO A 381 6.43 7.63 1.71
C PRO A 381 7.78 7.27 2.37
N LEU A 382 8.87 7.74 1.79
CA LEU A 382 10.23 7.48 2.25
C LEU A 382 10.93 8.76 2.72
N ASP A 383 12.01 8.63 3.48
CA ASP A 383 12.99 9.70 3.68
C ASP A 383 13.83 9.82 2.41
N ILE A 384 13.49 10.78 1.58
CA ILE A 384 14.15 11.04 0.29
C ILE A 384 14.95 12.33 0.28
N ARG A 385 15.42 12.82 1.43
CA ARG A 385 16.18 14.07 1.54
C ARG A 385 17.39 14.11 0.63
N GLU A 386 18.14 13.00 0.55
CA GLU A 386 19.36 12.95 -0.28
C GLU A 386 19.02 12.91 -1.78
N ILE A 387 17.94 12.21 -2.16
CA ILE A 387 17.42 12.26 -3.52
C ILE A 387 16.99 13.69 -3.86
N ASN A 388 16.24 14.34 -2.96
CA ASN A 388 15.74 15.69 -3.18
C ASN A 388 16.84 16.73 -3.36
N LYS A 389 17.99 16.57 -2.70
CA LYS A 389 19.15 17.47 -2.85
C LYS A 389 19.83 17.31 -4.20
N LYS A 390 19.92 16.09 -4.74
CA LYS A 390 20.75 15.74 -5.89
C LYS A 390 19.98 15.71 -7.20
N ALA A 391 18.70 15.37 -7.17
CA ALA A 391 17.87 15.29 -8.37
C ALA A 391 17.27 16.65 -8.76
N LYS A 392 17.25 16.97 -10.07
CA LYS A 392 16.49 18.10 -10.61
C LYS A 392 15.01 17.79 -10.77
N ALA A 393 14.65 16.53 -11.00
CA ALA A 393 13.25 16.10 -11.00
C ALA A 393 13.06 14.78 -10.25
N ILE A 394 11.90 14.62 -9.62
CA ILE A 394 11.50 13.41 -8.91
C ILE A 394 10.08 13.07 -9.31
N LEU A 395 9.90 11.92 -9.93
CA LEU A 395 8.60 11.33 -10.25
C LEU A 395 8.36 10.12 -9.34
N GLN A 396 7.45 10.26 -8.38
CA GLN A 396 6.98 9.16 -7.55
C GLN A 396 5.99 8.31 -8.36
N VAL A 397 6.31 7.05 -8.55
CA VAL A 397 5.49 6.14 -9.37
C VAL A 397 4.85 5.01 -8.57
N TRP A 398 5.12 4.94 -7.28
CA TRP A 398 4.65 3.90 -6.36
C TRP A 398 5.05 2.50 -6.85
N LEU A 399 4.10 1.56 -6.86
CA LEU A 399 4.21 0.25 -7.51
C LEU A 399 3.15 0.22 -8.63
N PRO A 400 3.53 0.59 -9.86
CA PRO A 400 2.57 1.02 -10.88
C PRO A 400 1.84 -0.14 -11.58
N GLY A 401 2.15 -1.40 -11.25
CA GLY A 401 1.47 -2.57 -11.78
C GLY A 401 1.85 -2.91 -13.22
N THR A 402 1.05 -3.79 -13.84
CA THR A 402 1.33 -4.45 -15.13
C THR A 402 1.66 -3.46 -16.27
N GLU A 403 0.99 -2.32 -16.32
CA GLU A 403 1.20 -1.31 -17.38
C GLU A 403 2.05 -0.11 -16.93
N GLY A 404 2.72 -0.26 -15.79
CA GLY A 404 3.50 0.81 -15.16
C GLY A 404 4.63 1.36 -16.02
N ALA A 405 5.39 0.49 -16.67
CA ALA A 405 6.52 0.91 -17.51
C ALA A 405 6.09 1.83 -18.66
N ARG A 406 5.01 1.46 -19.37
CA ARG A 406 4.45 2.31 -20.44
C ARG A 406 3.92 3.63 -19.91
N ALA A 407 3.28 3.60 -18.73
CA ALA A 407 2.78 4.81 -18.08
C ALA A 407 3.93 5.75 -17.66
N ILE A 408 5.03 5.21 -17.15
CA ILE A 408 6.25 5.97 -16.81
C ILE A 408 6.84 6.60 -18.06
N ALA A 409 7.03 5.84 -19.14
CA ALA A 409 7.56 6.35 -20.40
C ALA A 409 6.66 7.47 -20.96
N ASP A 410 5.33 7.30 -20.99
CA ASP A 410 4.38 8.35 -21.39
C ASP A 410 4.56 9.65 -20.59
N THR A 411 4.79 9.52 -19.28
CA THR A 411 4.96 10.67 -18.40
C THR A 411 6.32 11.33 -18.62
N LEU A 412 7.41 10.56 -18.64
CA LEU A 412 8.76 11.10 -18.81
C LEU A 412 8.89 11.90 -20.14
N PHE A 413 8.29 11.44 -21.22
CA PHE A 413 8.37 12.10 -22.53
C PHE A 413 7.19 13.04 -22.83
N GLY A 414 6.40 13.41 -21.83
CA GLY A 414 5.35 14.44 -21.97
C GLY A 414 4.09 14.04 -22.73
N LYS A 415 3.92 12.76 -23.07
CA LYS A 415 2.68 12.26 -23.66
C LYS A 415 1.53 12.27 -22.63
N TYR A 416 1.88 12.24 -21.35
CA TYR A 416 0.97 12.45 -20.24
C TYR A 416 1.53 13.51 -19.29
N ASN A 417 0.69 14.49 -18.93
CA ASN A 417 1.01 15.50 -17.93
C ASN A 417 0.65 14.97 -16.53
N PRO A 418 1.61 14.77 -15.60
CA PRO A 418 1.33 14.23 -14.29
C PRO A 418 0.32 15.09 -13.54
N SER A 419 -0.67 14.44 -12.92
CA SER A 419 -1.77 15.11 -12.22
C SER A 419 -2.01 14.55 -10.81
N GLY A 420 -1.31 13.49 -10.43
CA GLY A 420 -1.43 12.88 -9.13
C GLY A 420 -1.06 13.83 -7.99
N LYS A 421 -1.67 13.62 -6.84
CA LYS A 421 -1.39 14.34 -5.60
C LYS A 421 -1.05 13.35 -4.51
N LEU A 422 -0.15 13.72 -3.60
CA LEU A 422 0.24 12.85 -2.50
C LEU A 422 -0.96 12.54 -1.61
N PRO A 423 -1.30 11.27 -1.41
CA PRO A 423 -2.32 10.87 -0.43
C PRO A 423 -1.76 10.76 0.99
N MET A 424 -0.45 10.90 1.15
CA MET A 424 0.29 10.87 2.40
C MET A 424 1.42 11.88 2.37
N SER A 425 1.74 12.48 3.51
CA SER A 425 2.91 13.35 3.67
C SER A 425 4.20 12.53 3.59
N PHE A 426 5.19 13.02 2.83
CA PHE A 426 6.56 12.50 2.86
C PHE A 426 7.29 13.14 4.05
N PRO A 427 7.75 12.37 5.05
CA PRO A 427 8.45 12.94 6.19
C PRO A 427 9.78 13.56 5.77
N TYR A 428 10.23 14.54 6.52
CA TYR A 428 11.59 15.03 6.35
C TYR A 428 12.62 13.96 6.75
N CYS A 429 12.33 13.20 7.81
CA CYS A 429 13.09 12.03 8.23
C CYS A 429 12.19 11.10 9.09
N VAL A 430 12.69 9.90 9.39
CA VAL A 430 11.95 8.92 10.21
C VAL A 430 11.56 9.46 11.60
N GLY A 431 12.34 10.40 12.14
CA GLY A 431 12.05 11.03 13.44
C GLY A 431 10.76 11.87 13.48
N GLN A 432 10.20 12.25 12.32
CA GLN A 432 8.92 12.95 12.26
C GLN A 432 7.71 12.01 12.29
N VAL A 433 7.89 10.71 12.03
CA VAL A 433 6.77 9.77 11.93
C VAL A 433 6.17 9.48 13.31
N PRO A 434 4.84 9.59 13.48
CA PRO A 434 3.84 9.94 12.48
C PRO A 434 3.79 11.44 12.14
N VAL A 435 3.65 11.76 10.87
CA VAL A 435 3.43 13.11 10.36
C VAL A 435 2.24 13.11 9.40
N HIS A 436 1.28 14.00 9.59
CA HIS A 436 0.08 14.11 8.77
C HIS A 436 -0.47 15.54 8.82
N TYR A 437 -1.21 15.94 7.79
CA TYR A 437 -1.65 17.33 7.63
C TYR A 437 -2.68 17.79 8.68
N ASN A 438 -3.43 16.86 9.25
CA ASN A 438 -4.55 17.12 10.16
C ASN A 438 -4.17 16.99 11.65
N GLU A 439 -2.97 17.42 12.01
CA GLU A 439 -2.53 17.46 13.41
C GLU A 439 -3.39 18.40 14.26
N TYR A 440 -3.56 18.03 15.53
CA TYR A 440 -4.26 18.90 16.48
C TYR A 440 -3.47 20.16 16.78
N SER A 441 -4.17 21.28 16.96
CA SER A 441 -3.58 22.53 17.42
C SER A 441 -2.97 22.38 18.81
N THR A 442 -1.78 22.93 19.01
CA THR A 442 -1.11 22.97 20.30
C THR A 442 -1.25 24.36 20.96
N GLY A 443 -1.06 24.45 22.27
CA GLY A 443 -1.03 25.73 22.97
C GLY A 443 0.15 26.62 22.62
N ARG A 444 1.20 26.06 22.00
CA ARG A 444 2.41 26.78 21.59
C ARG A 444 2.85 26.34 20.18
N PRO A 445 2.03 26.66 19.15
CA PRO A 445 2.31 26.24 17.79
C PRO A 445 3.61 26.82 17.26
N HIS A 446 4.25 26.13 16.32
CA HIS A 446 5.29 26.70 15.49
C HIS A 446 4.75 27.90 14.73
N ILE A 447 5.56 28.96 14.60
CA ILE A 447 5.24 30.15 13.82
C ILE A 447 6.42 30.40 12.90
N GLU A 448 6.16 30.41 11.61
CA GLU A 448 7.15 30.70 10.59
C GLU A 448 7.90 32.02 10.88
N GLY A 449 9.20 32.03 10.72
CA GLY A 449 10.06 33.17 11.03
C GLY A 449 10.34 33.38 12.52
N LYS A 450 9.80 32.57 13.42
CA LYS A 450 10.09 32.61 14.87
C LYS A 450 10.87 31.39 15.37
N ASP A 451 11.76 30.86 14.55
CA ASP A 451 12.53 29.65 14.85
C ASP A 451 13.45 29.78 16.06
N LYS A 452 13.83 30.98 16.44
CA LYS A 452 14.64 31.28 17.65
C LYS A 452 13.83 31.19 18.95
N ASP A 453 12.49 31.18 18.90
CA ASP A 453 11.66 31.03 20.10
C ASP A 453 11.70 29.59 20.59
N ARG A 454 12.38 29.38 21.71
CA ARG A 454 12.63 28.05 22.30
C ARG A 454 11.37 27.35 22.81
N PHE A 455 10.39 28.13 23.24
CA PHE A 455 9.23 27.60 23.98
C PHE A 455 8.03 27.32 23.06
N ARG A 456 8.29 26.82 21.84
CA ARG A 456 7.29 26.40 20.87
C ARG A 456 7.41 24.91 20.55
N SER A 457 6.31 24.31 20.08
CA SER A 457 6.27 22.93 19.61
C SER A 457 6.95 22.84 18.25
N LYS A 458 8.24 22.51 18.24
CA LYS A 458 9.06 22.39 17.04
C LYS A 458 10.28 21.49 17.26
N TYR A 459 10.83 21.00 16.19
CA TYR A 459 12.13 20.33 16.21
C TYR A 459 13.29 21.33 16.37
N LEU A 460 14.42 20.88 16.89
CA LEU A 460 15.63 21.70 17.05
C LEU A 460 16.57 21.55 15.86
N ASP A 461 16.51 20.46 15.16
CA ASP A 461 17.51 19.93 14.23
C ASP A 461 16.99 19.71 12.79
N ILE A 462 15.68 19.73 12.62
CA ILE A 462 15.03 19.56 11.32
C ILE A 462 13.89 20.57 11.14
N PRO A 463 13.41 20.83 9.91
CA PRO A 463 12.19 21.57 9.66
C PRO A 463 10.98 20.94 10.37
N ASN A 464 10.02 21.75 10.74
CA ASN A 464 8.80 21.27 11.38
C ASN A 464 7.83 20.64 10.38
N GLU A 465 7.82 21.15 9.18
CA GLU A 465 7.01 20.71 8.08
C GLU A 465 7.57 19.40 7.46
N PRO A 466 6.73 18.53 6.89
CA PRO A 466 7.19 17.39 6.11
C PRO A 466 7.96 17.84 4.86
N LEU A 467 8.75 16.96 4.27
CA LEU A 467 9.48 17.25 3.03
C LEU A 467 8.51 17.58 1.88
N TYR A 468 7.43 16.79 1.77
CA TYR A 468 6.32 17.07 0.87
C TYR A 468 5.00 16.78 1.61
N PRO A 469 4.09 17.75 1.71
CA PRO A 469 2.84 17.58 2.46
C PRO A 469 1.79 16.80 1.66
N PHE A 470 0.79 16.28 2.36
CA PHE A 470 -0.44 15.76 1.77
C PHE A 470 -1.01 16.72 0.72
N GLY A 471 -1.50 16.17 -0.39
CA GLY A 471 -2.06 16.95 -1.50
C GLY A 471 -1.03 17.59 -2.43
N TYR A 472 0.27 17.49 -2.10
CA TYR A 472 1.33 18.02 -2.95
C TYR A 472 1.47 17.24 -4.27
N GLY A 473 1.81 17.95 -5.32
CA GLY A 473 2.13 17.39 -6.64
C GLY A 473 2.18 18.50 -7.68
N LEU A 474 3.19 18.45 -8.53
CA LEU A 474 3.39 19.36 -9.64
C LEU A 474 2.77 18.81 -10.92
N SER A 475 2.75 19.62 -11.95
CA SER A 475 2.44 19.24 -13.33
C SER A 475 3.41 19.95 -14.29
N TYR A 476 3.38 19.58 -15.57
CA TYR A 476 4.14 20.28 -16.61
C TYR A 476 3.50 21.62 -17.01
N THR A 477 2.25 21.85 -16.60
CA THR A 477 1.58 23.12 -16.80
C THR A 477 2.06 24.12 -15.76
N THR A 478 2.54 25.27 -16.18
CA THR A 478 3.02 26.39 -15.35
C THR A 478 1.92 27.43 -15.19
#